data_9451dedff07fe19288e5782fd3ee12df
#
_entry.id   9451dedff07fe19288e5782fd3ee12df
#
_cell.length_a   1.000
_cell.length_b   1.000
_cell.length_c   1.000
_cell.angle_alpha   90.00
_cell.angle_beta   90.00
_cell.angle_gamma   90.00
#
_symmetry.space_group_name_H-M   'P 1'
#
loop_
_entity.id
_entity.type
_entity.pdbx_description
1 polymer ?
#
loop_
_entity_poly.entity_id
_entity_poly.type
_entity_poly.pdbx_seq_one_letter_code
_entity_poly.pdbx_strand_id
1 'polypeptide(L)'
;EQQAGDLGSVAAAIERKLIRRHPHIFADAVADTPAAVRGRWEAIKREQEGREGIFHDVPKSLPALLYARKLQRRAAEVGFDWETALEAFPKIAEEHAELAQAMAAHGHAPEFDAPAAPAGGAATAPRESEAPSPQQVEMRHDPHVRHEIGDLLFAVVNVARKAGIDPELALKRLLAGDMGH
;
A
#
# COMPACT_ATOMS: atom_id res chain seq x y z
N GLU A 1 11.96 -12.02 31.45
CA GLU A 1 13.23 -11.87 30.69
C GLU A 1 13.03 -12.45 29.30
N GLN A 2 12.74 -11.59 28.32
CA GLN A 2 12.71 -11.96 26.91
C GLN A 2 14.18 -12.10 26.48
N GLN A 3 14.60 -13.33 26.21
CA GLN A 3 15.88 -13.60 25.56
C GLN A 3 15.91 -12.91 24.20
N ALA A 4 16.60 -11.77 24.12
CA ALA A 4 16.94 -11.15 22.85
C ALA A 4 17.75 -12.18 22.05
N GLY A 5 17.19 -12.64 20.92
CA GLY A 5 17.86 -13.62 20.07
C GLY A 5 19.19 -13.06 19.60
N ASP A 6 20.26 -13.80 19.86
CA ASP A 6 21.59 -13.55 19.33
C ASP A 6 21.56 -13.47 17.79
N LEU A 7 22.37 -12.57 17.22
CA LEU A 7 22.51 -12.40 15.77
C LEU A 7 22.79 -13.72 15.03
N GLY A 8 23.54 -14.63 15.65
CA GLY A 8 23.80 -15.96 15.12
C GLY A 8 22.55 -16.81 15.01
N SER A 9 21.65 -16.77 16.00
CA SER A 9 20.38 -17.50 15.99
C SER A 9 19.43 -16.95 14.92
N VAL A 10 19.42 -15.63 14.72
CA VAL A 10 18.63 -14.97 13.67
C VAL A 10 19.16 -15.34 12.28
N ALA A 11 20.48 -15.28 12.07
CA ALA A 11 21.12 -15.65 10.81
C ALA A 11 20.82 -17.12 10.45
N ALA A 12 20.98 -18.06 11.40
CA ALA A 12 20.67 -19.47 11.20
C ALA A 12 19.18 -19.72 10.92
N ALA A 13 18.27 -18.94 11.51
CA ALA A 13 16.85 -19.05 11.22
C ALA A 13 16.52 -18.54 9.80
N ILE A 14 17.17 -17.47 9.36
CA ILE A 14 17.03 -16.94 7.98
C ILE A 14 17.58 -17.95 6.98
N GLU A 15 18.76 -18.50 7.21
CA GLU A 15 19.40 -19.50 6.34
C GLU A 15 18.50 -20.72 6.16
N ARG A 16 18.03 -21.34 7.26
CA ARG A 16 17.09 -22.46 7.18
C ARG A 16 15.80 -22.10 6.43
N LYS A 17 15.29 -20.89 6.61
CA LYS A 17 14.11 -20.40 5.90
C LYS A 17 14.38 -20.25 4.40
N LEU A 18 15.53 -19.73 4.01
CA LEU A 18 15.92 -19.55 2.60
C LEU A 18 16.11 -20.91 1.92
N ILE A 19 16.86 -21.83 2.50
CA ILE A 19 17.07 -23.20 1.97
C ILE A 19 15.73 -23.90 1.75
N ARG A 20 14.86 -23.88 2.75
CA ARG A 20 13.54 -24.53 2.68
C ARG A 20 12.64 -23.95 1.60
N ARG A 21 12.69 -22.61 1.37
CA ARG A 21 11.82 -21.92 0.43
C ARG A 21 12.35 -21.86 -1.01
N HIS A 22 13.57 -22.30 -1.23
CA HIS A 22 14.21 -22.32 -2.55
C HIS A 22 14.71 -23.73 -2.93
N PRO A 23 13.82 -24.76 -2.90
CA PRO A 23 14.24 -26.12 -3.23
C PRO A 23 14.76 -26.29 -4.65
N HIS A 24 14.39 -25.36 -5.56
CA HIS A 24 14.94 -25.29 -6.93
C HIS A 24 16.42 -24.87 -7.00
N ILE A 25 16.97 -24.30 -5.92
CA ILE A 25 18.40 -23.90 -5.82
C ILE A 25 19.16 -24.92 -4.96
N PHE A 26 18.53 -25.43 -3.91
CA PHE A 26 19.18 -26.25 -2.87
C PHE A 26 18.77 -27.74 -2.88
N ALA A 27 17.83 -28.13 -3.75
CA ALA A 27 17.38 -29.51 -3.96
C ALA A 27 17.07 -29.74 -5.43
N ASP A 28 16.90 -31.00 -5.88
CA ASP A 28 16.67 -31.40 -7.28
C ASP A 28 15.29 -31.01 -7.86
N ALA A 29 14.68 -29.95 -7.34
CA ALA A 29 13.37 -29.49 -7.79
C ALA A 29 13.51 -28.53 -8.97
N VAL A 30 13.18 -28.99 -10.16
CA VAL A 30 13.17 -28.18 -11.39
C VAL A 30 12.01 -27.20 -11.38
N ALA A 31 12.29 -25.91 -11.60
CA ALA A 31 11.28 -24.89 -11.84
C ALA A 31 11.73 -24.02 -13.01
N ASP A 32 11.10 -24.23 -14.16
CA ASP A 32 11.56 -23.68 -15.45
C ASP A 32 11.15 -22.22 -15.70
N THR A 33 10.27 -21.65 -14.86
CA THR A 33 9.81 -20.27 -15.02
C THR A 33 9.72 -19.51 -13.68
N PRO A 34 9.92 -18.18 -13.68
CA PRO A 34 9.74 -17.35 -12.49
C PRO A 34 8.34 -17.45 -11.86
N ALA A 35 7.30 -17.73 -12.65
CA ALA A 35 5.94 -17.93 -12.17
C ALA A 35 5.81 -19.26 -11.41
N ALA A 36 6.40 -20.34 -11.94
CA ALA A 36 6.43 -21.66 -11.29
C ALA A 36 7.21 -21.62 -9.97
N VAL A 37 8.32 -20.87 -9.92
CA VAL A 37 9.09 -20.64 -8.69
C VAL A 37 8.24 -19.95 -7.64
N ARG A 38 7.54 -18.86 -8.00
CA ARG A 38 6.66 -18.12 -7.09
C ARG A 38 5.50 -18.99 -6.59
N GLY A 39 4.82 -19.70 -7.50
CA GLY A 39 3.70 -20.58 -7.14
C GLY A 39 4.11 -21.68 -6.16
N ARG A 40 5.26 -22.33 -6.40
CA ARG A 40 5.80 -23.36 -5.52
C ARG A 40 6.21 -22.78 -4.16
N TRP A 41 6.82 -21.60 -4.14
CA TRP A 41 7.22 -20.93 -2.92
C TRP A 41 6.01 -20.58 -2.03
N GLU A 42 4.90 -20.11 -2.64
CA GLU A 42 3.65 -19.84 -1.93
C GLU A 42 2.95 -21.15 -1.46
N ALA A 43 3.01 -22.22 -2.25
CA ALA A 43 2.49 -23.52 -1.83
C ALA A 43 3.26 -24.07 -0.60
N ILE A 44 4.58 -24.01 -0.60
CA ILE A 44 5.43 -24.40 0.52
C ILE A 44 5.09 -23.58 1.79
N LYS A 45 4.87 -22.27 1.63
CA LYS A 45 4.44 -21.41 2.74
C LYS A 45 3.10 -21.85 3.33
N ARG A 46 2.15 -22.23 2.47
CA ARG A 46 0.80 -22.66 2.88
C ARG A 46 0.84 -24.01 3.61
N GLU A 47 1.52 -25.00 3.03
CA GLU A 47 1.53 -26.36 3.55
C GLU A 47 2.38 -26.52 4.82
N GLN A 48 3.56 -25.89 4.87
CA GLN A 48 4.54 -26.16 5.92
C GLN A 48 4.47 -25.20 7.11
N GLU A 49 3.91 -24.01 6.93
CA GLU A 49 3.89 -22.99 7.99
C GLU A 49 2.53 -22.89 8.68
N GLY A 50 1.52 -23.73 8.29
CA GLY A 50 0.19 -23.82 8.94
C GLY A 50 -0.54 -22.47 9.03
N ARG A 51 -0.26 -21.54 8.10
CA ARG A 51 -0.74 -20.17 8.17
C ARG A 51 -2.10 -20.04 7.51
N GLU A 52 -3.08 -19.72 8.29
CA GLU A 52 -4.44 -19.46 7.83
C GLU A 52 -4.58 -18.05 7.25
N GLY A 53 -5.28 -17.97 6.07
CA GLY A 53 -5.63 -16.73 5.40
C GLY A 53 -4.56 -16.16 4.46
N ILE A 54 -5.01 -15.42 3.46
CA ILE A 54 -4.16 -14.84 2.40
C ILE A 54 -3.25 -13.72 2.88
N PHE A 55 -3.59 -13.08 4.01
CA PHE A 55 -2.88 -11.91 4.55
C PHE A 55 -1.92 -12.22 5.71
N HIS A 56 -1.76 -13.46 6.10
CA HIS A 56 -1.03 -13.89 7.31
C HIS A 56 0.45 -13.46 7.36
N ASP A 57 1.06 -13.15 6.21
CA ASP A 57 2.52 -12.93 6.08
C ASP A 57 2.87 -11.46 5.81
N VAL A 58 1.94 -10.56 6.00
CA VAL A 58 2.17 -9.13 5.80
C VAL A 58 2.51 -8.48 7.13
N PRO A 59 3.80 -8.07 7.36
CA PRO A 59 4.19 -7.45 8.62
C PRO A 59 3.46 -6.12 8.82
N LYS A 60 2.77 -5.96 9.95
CA LYS A 60 2.09 -4.71 10.32
C LYS A 60 3.05 -3.55 10.61
N SER A 61 4.35 -3.82 10.77
CA SER A 61 5.40 -2.81 10.97
C SER A 61 5.87 -2.13 9.69
N LEU A 62 5.35 -2.50 8.52
CA LEU A 62 5.65 -1.82 7.27
C LEU A 62 5.08 -0.40 7.25
N PRO A 63 5.74 0.56 6.57
CA PRO A 63 5.12 1.83 6.19
C PRO A 63 3.77 1.60 5.50
N ALA A 64 2.79 2.48 5.74
CA ALA A 64 1.40 2.25 5.38
C ALA A 64 1.18 1.96 3.88
N LEU A 65 1.83 2.71 2.99
CA LEU A 65 1.68 2.50 1.54
C LEU A 65 2.31 1.18 1.07
N LEU A 66 3.43 0.76 1.68
CA LEU A 66 4.03 -0.55 1.42
C LEU A 66 3.18 -1.69 1.97
N TYR A 67 2.56 -1.49 3.14
CA TYR A 67 1.64 -2.45 3.73
C TYR A 67 0.43 -2.67 2.81
N ALA A 68 -0.23 -1.59 2.38
CA ALA A 68 -1.34 -1.61 1.44
C ALA A 68 -0.97 -2.32 0.11
N ARG A 69 0.16 -1.93 -0.51
CA ARG A 69 0.69 -2.58 -1.72
C ARG A 69 0.89 -4.08 -1.54
N LYS A 70 1.37 -4.51 -0.37
CA LYS A 70 1.62 -5.91 -0.09
C LYS A 70 0.32 -6.70 0.11
N LEU A 71 -0.69 -6.11 0.75
CA LEU A 71 -2.03 -6.69 0.84
C LEU A 71 -2.65 -6.89 -0.54
N GLN A 72 -2.59 -5.86 -1.40
CA GLN A 72 -3.13 -5.92 -2.76
C GLN A 72 -2.41 -6.99 -3.61
N ARG A 73 -1.10 -7.14 -3.46
CA ARG A 73 -0.38 -8.24 -4.12
C ARG A 73 -0.87 -9.62 -3.68
N ARG A 74 -1.19 -9.77 -2.39
CA ARG A 74 -1.76 -11.02 -1.87
C ARG A 74 -3.14 -11.30 -2.42
N ALA A 75 -3.99 -10.28 -2.53
CA ALA A 75 -5.30 -10.40 -3.16
C ALA A 75 -5.17 -10.82 -4.64
N ALA A 76 -4.24 -10.20 -5.37
CA ALA A 76 -3.95 -10.53 -6.76
C ALA A 76 -3.49 -12.00 -6.96
N GLU A 77 -2.73 -12.56 -6.02
CA GLU A 77 -2.27 -13.96 -6.06
C GLU A 77 -3.42 -14.99 -6.01
N VAL A 78 -4.59 -14.57 -5.54
CA VAL A 78 -5.80 -15.42 -5.49
C VAL A 78 -6.85 -15.00 -6.54
N GLY A 79 -6.46 -14.18 -7.51
CA GLY A 79 -7.32 -13.78 -8.63
C GLY A 79 -8.18 -12.54 -8.38
N PHE A 80 -8.02 -11.86 -7.24
CA PHE A 80 -8.70 -10.61 -6.97
C PHE A 80 -7.83 -9.42 -7.40
N ASP A 81 -7.86 -9.10 -8.70
CA ASP A 81 -7.06 -8.03 -9.30
C ASP A 81 -7.70 -7.49 -10.59
N TRP A 82 -7.35 -6.25 -10.96
CA TRP A 82 -7.60 -5.69 -12.29
C TRP A 82 -6.53 -6.19 -13.27
N GLU A 83 -6.84 -6.22 -14.57
CA GLU A 83 -5.85 -6.60 -15.56
C GLU A 83 -4.79 -5.50 -15.75
N THR A 84 -5.19 -4.24 -15.80
CA THR A 84 -4.31 -3.09 -16.08
C THR A 84 -4.43 -1.98 -15.03
N ALA A 85 -3.46 -1.05 -15.05
CA ALA A 85 -3.54 0.16 -14.24
C ALA A 85 -4.71 1.07 -14.65
N LEU A 86 -5.03 1.12 -15.96
CA LEU A 86 -6.13 1.92 -16.48
C LEU A 86 -7.50 1.42 -16.02
N GLU A 87 -7.67 0.11 -15.87
CA GLU A 87 -8.90 -0.46 -15.30
C GLU A 87 -9.06 -0.21 -13.81
N ALA A 88 -7.96 -0.09 -13.07
CA ALA A 88 -7.99 0.27 -11.67
C ALA A 88 -8.24 1.78 -11.44
N PHE A 89 -8.01 2.62 -12.46
CA PHE A 89 -8.06 4.08 -12.32
C PHE A 89 -9.45 4.64 -11.99
N PRO A 90 -10.58 4.12 -12.55
CA PRO A 90 -11.92 4.59 -12.18
C PRO A 90 -12.23 4.48 -10.69
N LYS A 91 -11.61 3.53 -9.98
CA LYS A 91 -11.81 3.40 -8.53
C LYS A 91 -11.33 4.63 -7.75
N ILE A 92 -10.30 5.34 -8.23
CA ILE A 92 -9.86 6.61 -7.62
C ILE A 92 -10.98 7.67 -7.73
N ALA A 93 -11.68 7.74 -8.88
CA ALA A 93 -12.76 8.69 -9.06
C ALA A 93 -13.98 8.35 -8.18
N GLU A 94 -14.27 7.06 -8.01
CA GLU A 94 -15.31 6.57 -7.12
C GLU A 94 -15.02 6.96 -5.65
N GLU A 95 -13.85 6.59 -5.12
CA GLU A 95 -13.44 6.91 -3.75
C GLU A 95 -13.35 8.43 -3.50
N HIS A 96 -12.92 9.18 -4.51
CA HIS A 96 -12.94 10.63 -4.44
C HIS A 96 -14.36 11.19 -4.29
N ALA A 97 -15.35 10.66 -5.04
CA ALA A 97 -16.73 11.10 -4.95
C ALA A 97 -17.35 10.73 -3.59
N GLU A 98 -17.05 9.55 -3.05
CA GLU A 98 -17.51 9.09 -1.74
C GLU A 98 -16.93 9.96 -0.62
N LEU A 99 -15.63 10.28 -0.68
CA LEU A 99 -15.00 11.22 0.24
C LEU A 99 -15.63 12.61 0.16
N ALA A 100 -15.87 13.13 -1.04
CA ALA A 100 -16.52 14.43 -1.24
C ALA A 100 -17.92 14.45 -0.63
N GLN A 101 -18.68 13.38 -0.79
CA GLN A 101 -20.01 13.23 -0.20
C GLN A 101 -19.96 13.18 1.33
N ALA A 102 -19.02 12.41 1.90
CA ALA A 102 -18.82 12.34 3.34
C ALA A 102 -18.46 13.70 3.93
N MET A 103 -17.59 14.46 3.27
CA MET A 103 -17.20 15.81 3.69
C MET A 103 -18.34 16.82 3.56
N ALA A 104 -19.19 16.71 2.52
CA ALA A 104 -20.35 17.59 2.32
C ALA A 104 -21.38 17.48 3.47
N ALA A 105 -21.49 16.33 4.10
CA ALA A 105 -22.36 16.14 5.28
C ALA A 105 -21.96 17.04 6.47
N HIS A 106 -20.70 17.51 6.50
CA HIS A 106 -20.16 18.44 7.50
C HIS A 106 -20.17 19.92 7.05
N GLY A 107 -20.92 20.24 5.98
CA GLY A 107 -20.99 21.61 5.45
C GLY A 107 -19.79 22.03 4.61
N HIS A 108 -18.91 21.11 4.27
CA HIS A 108 -17.86 21.30 3.29
C HIS A 108 -18.36 20.83 1.93
N ALA A 109 -19.03 21.71 1.18
CA ALA A 109 -19.18 21.48 -0.25
C ALA A 109 -17.78 21.68 -0.87
N PRO A 110 -17.16 20.65 -1.48
CA PRO A 110 -15.94 20.88 -2.23
C PRO A 110 -16.31 21.75 -3.43
N GLU A 111 -15.91 23.01 -3.43
CA GLU A 111 -15.85 23.82 -4.64
C GLU A 111 -14.71 23.25 -5.50
N PHE A 112 -15.01 22.16 -6.19
CA PHE A 112 -14.15 21.70 -7.28
C PHE A 112 -14.48 22.51 -8.54
N ASP A 113 -13.96 23.71 -8.60
CA ASP A 113 -13.65 24.31 -9.89
C ASP A 113 -12.61 23.39 -10.55
N ALA A 114 -12.91 22.92 -11.76
CA ALA A 114 -11.95 22.17 -12.55
C ALA A 114 -10.60 22.93 -12.55
N PRO A 115 -9.46 22.24 -12.33
CA PRO A 115 -8.20 22.92 -12.15
C PRO A 115 -7.92 23.80 -13.35
N ALA A 116 -7.99 25.11 -13.16
CA ALA A 116 -7.31 26.04 -14.03
C ALA A 116 -5.84 25.58 -14.05
N ALA A 117 -5.29 25.35 -15.24
CA ALA A 117 -3.91 24.96 -15.40
C ALA A 117 -3.01 25.82 -14.50
N PRO A 118 -2.01 25.27 -13.81
CA PRO A 118 -1.24 26.01 -12.83
C PRO A 118 -0.53 27.17 -13.50
N ALA A 119 -1.10 28.37 -13.34
CA ALA A 119 -0.32 29.58 -13.45
C ALA A 119 0.69 29.49 -12.31
N GLY A 120 1.99 29.40 -12.62
CA GLY A 120 3.09 29.17 -11.70
C GLY A 120 3.05 30.08 -10.45
N GLY A 121 2.27 29.71 -9.48
CA GLY A 121 2.20 30.30 -8.16
C GLY A 121 2.93 29.38 -7.21
N ALA A 122 3.96 29.90 -6.55
CA ALA A 122 4.62 29.24 -5.45
C ALA A 122 3.56 28.76 -4.47
N ALA A 123 3.54 27.46 -4.21
CA ALA A 123 2.75 26.87 -3.15
C ALA A 123 3.12 27.61 -1.86
N THR A 124 2.21 28.44 -1.36
CA THR A 124 2.36 29.03 -0.03
C THR A 124 2.35 27.87 0.96
N ALA A 125 3.50 27.68 1.61
CA ALA A 125 3.59 26.70 2.68
C ALA A 125 2.42 26.90 3.68
N PRO A 126 1.75 25.81 4.13
CA PRO A 126 0.67 25.94 5.09
C PRO A 126 1.20 26.66 6.33
N ARG A 127 0.47 27.70 6.77
CA ARG A 127 0.78 28.39 8.02
C ARG A 127 0.56 27.43 9.18
N GLU A 128 1.63 27.00 9.81
CA GLU A 128 1.66 25.98 10.87
C GLU A 128 0.99 26.38 12.20
N SER A 129 0.17 27.42 12.27
CA SER A 129 -0.31 27.94 13.56
C SER A 129 -1.78 28.34 13.66
N GLU A 130 -2.64 27.94 12.74
CA GLU A 130 -4.08 28.15 12.96
C GLU A 130 -4.72 26.94 13.67
N ALA A 131 -5.35 27.22 14.83
CA ALA A 131 -6.16 26.19 15.50
C ALA A 131 -7.24 25.70 14.51
N PRO A 132 -7.50 24.37 14.46
CA PRO A 132 -8.48 23.83 13.52
C PRO A 132 -9.86 24.44 13.76
N SER A 133 -10.59 24.76 12.68
CA SER A 133 -11.95 25.25 12.77
C SER A 133 -12.86 24.19 13.44
N PRO A 134 -14.01 24.59 14.04
CA PRO A 134 -14.95 23.63 14.60
C PRO A 134 -15.33 22.51 13.62
N GLN A 135 -15.55 22.84 12.35
CA GLN A 135 -15.86 21.87 11.29
C GLN A 135 -14.69 20.91 11.01
N GLN A 136 -13.46 21.41 11.03
CA GLN A 136 -12.28 20.54 10.90
C GLN A 136 -12.12 19.59 12.09
N VAL A 137 -12.52 20.03 13.29
CA VAL A 137 -12.51 19.16 14.48
C VAL A 137 -13.57 18.07 14.35
N GLU A 138 -14.78 18.38 13.87
CA GLU A 138 -15.84 17.40 13.64
C GLU A 138 -15.42 16.37 12.58
N MET A 139 -14.95 16.79 11.41
CA MET A 139 -14.47 15.89 10.36
C MET A 139 -13.31 14.99 10.82
N ARG A 140 -12.40 15.53 11.66
CA ARG A 140 -11.28 14.76 12.21
C ARG A 140 -11.76 13.56 13.03
N HIS A 141 -12.92 13.65 13.68
CA HIS A 141 -13.50 12.62 14.52
C HIS A 141 -14.54 11.76 13.79
N ASP A 142 -14.98 12.16 12.60
CA ASP A 142 -15.91 11.36 11.81
C ASP A 142 -15.25 10.09 11.27
N PRO A 143 -15.74 8.90 11.67
CA PRO A 143 -15.20 7.64 11.21
C PRO A 143 -15.41 7.42 9.71
N HIS A 144 -16.49 7.98 9.13
CA HIS A 144 -16.79 7.82 7.71
C HIS A 144 -15.81 8.61 6.85
N VAL A 145 -15.59 9.90 7.11
CA VAL A 145 -14.58 10.71 6.40
C VAL A 145 -13.18 10.06 6.49
N ARG A 146 -12.83 9.53 7.66
CA ARG A 146 -11.54 8.84 7.83
C ARG A 146 -11.46 7.54 7.03
N HIS A 147 -12.56 6.84 6.88
CA HIS A 147 -12.64 5.63 6.07
C HIS A 147 -12.41 5.95 4.60
N GLU A 148 -13.15 6.92 4.05
CA GLU A 148 -13.06 7.32 2.66
C GLU A 148 -11.66 7.86 2.27
N ILE A 149 -11.00 8.60 3.18
CA ILE A 149 -9.58 8.97 2.98
C ILE A 149 -8.70 7.73 2.87
N GLY A 150 -8.94 6.72 3.70
CA GLY A 150 -8.20 5.46 3.66
C GLY A 150 -8.40 4.72 2.34
N ASP A 151 -9.64 4.64 1.86
CA ASP A 151 -9.99 3.94 0.63
C ASP A 151 -9.44 4.66 -0.61
N LEU A 152 -9.49 5.98 -0.66
CA LEU A 152 -8.86 6.78 -1.71
C LEU A 152 -7.34 6.52 -1.76
N LEU A 153 -6.66 6.54 -0.62
CA LEU A 153 -5.23 6.22 -0.55
C LEU A 153 -4.95 4.79 -1.00
N PHE A 154 -5.80 3.84 -0.63
CA PHE A 154 -5.68 2.44 -1.03
C PHE A 154 -5.88 2.25 -2.54
N ALA A 155 -6.84 2.95 -3.15
CA ALA A 155 -7.05 2.95 -4.60
C ALA A 155 -5.84 3.52 -5.36
N VAL A 156 -5.25 4.63 -4.89
CA VAL A 156 -4.03 5.21 -5.46
C VAL A 156 -2.85 4.23 -5.39
N VAL A 157 -2.66 3.56 -4.25
CA VAL A 157 -1.62 2.53 -4.10
C VAL A 157 -1.82 1.38 -5.09
N ASN A 158 -3.06 1.01 -5.37
CA ASN A 158 -3.36 -0.06 -6.33
C ASN A 158 -2.98 0.33 -7.76
N VAL A 159 -3.33 1.54 -8.20
CA VAL A 159 -2.91 2.05 -9.52
C VAL A 159 -1.38 2.10 -9.61
N ALA A 160 -0.68 2.60 -8.59
CA ALA A 160 0.78 2.61 -8.53
C ALA A 160 1.36 1.18 -8.65
N ARG A 161 0.79 0.22 -7.93
CA ARG A 161 1.18 -1.20 -7.99
C ARG A 161 1.02 -1.78 -9.39
N LYS A 162 -0.12 -1.52 -10.05
CA LYS A 162 -0.39 -1.99 -11.42
C LYS A 162 0.52 -1.34 -12.45
N ALA A 163 0.89 -0.08 -12.23
CA ALA A 163 1.89 0.64 -13.05
C ALA A 163 3.35 0.22 -12.76
N GLY A 164 3.59 -0.68 -11.80
CA GLY A 164 4.94 -1.10 -11.42
C GLY A 164 5.70 -0.08 -10.58
N ILE A 165 5.03 0.95 -10.07
CA ILE A 165 5.61 2.03 -9.27
C ILE A 165 5.55 1.65 -7.79
N ASP A 166 6.61 1.97 -7.05
CA ASP A 166 6.61 1.89 -5.59
C ASP A 166 6.00 3.17 -5.01
N PRO A 167 4.81 3.11 -4.36
CA PRO A 167 4.10 4.30 -3.91
C PRO A 167 4.80 5.00 -2.74
N GLU A 168 5.46 4.26 -1.86
CA GLU A 168 6.22 4.80 -0.74
C GLU A 168 7.45 5.58 -1.24
N LEU A 169 8.17 4.99 -2.21
CA LEU A 169 9.35 5.62 -2.80
C LEU A 169 8.95 6.84 -3.65
N ALA A 170 7.84 6.76 -4.40
CA ALA A 170 7.34 7.88 -5.18
C ALA A 170 7.03 9.09 -4.29
N LEU A 171 6.32 8.87 -3.17
CA LEU A 171 6.02 9.91 -2.21
C LEU A 171 7.29 10.46 -1.55
N LYS A 172 8.23 9.62 -1.16
CA LYS A 172 9.51 10.05 -0.57
C LYS A 172 10.34 10.92 -1.50
N ARG A 173 10.39 10.59 -2.80
CA ARG A 173 11.09 11.42 -3.81
C ARG A 173 10.45 12.79 -3.95
N LEU A 174 9.13 12.86 -4.00
CA LEU A 174 8.40 14.12 -4.03
C LEU A 174 8.77 15.00 -2.81
N LEU A 175 8.74 14.42 -1.61
CA LEU A 175 9.06 15.12 -0.36
C LEU A 175 10.53 15.55 -0.27
N ALA A 176 11.44 14.81 -0.90
CA ALA A 176 12.86 15.18 -0.99
C ALA A 176 13.16 16.26 -2.04
N GLY A 177 12.16 16.74 -2.78
CA GLY A 177 12.35 17.69 -3.87
C GLY A 177 12.97 17.07 -5.14
N ASP A 178 13.08 15.76 -5.20
CA ASP A 178 13.55 14.99 -6.36
C ASP A 178 12.39 14.83 -7.37
N MET A 179 11.94 15.98 -7.89
CA MET A 179 10.97 16.03 -8.97
C MET A 179 11.75 15.83 -10.28
N GLY A 180 11.97 14.55 -10.65
CA GLY A 180 12.74 14.16 -11.81
C GLY A 180 12.40 15.00 -13.05
N HIS A 181 13.41 15.63 -13.57
CA HIS A 181 13.42 16.28 -14.88
C HIS A 181 13.57 15.23 -15.97
#